data_dc756a245f0dbe6b1a5023d5b76cffd8
#
_entry.id   dc756a245f0dbe6b1a5023d5b76cffd8
#
_cell.length_a   1.000
_cell.length_b   1.000
_cell.length_c   1.000
_cell.angle_alpha   90.00
_cell.angle_beta   90.00
_cell.angle_gamma   90.00
#
_symmetry.space_group_name_H-M   'P 1'
#
loop_
_entity.id
_entity.type
_entity.pdbx_description
1 polymer ?
#
loop_
_entity_poly.entity_id
_entity_poly.type
_entity_poly.pdbx_seq_one_letter_code
_entity_poly.pdbx_strand_id
1 'polypeptide(L)'
;MRLLAAVVIAVLLWGVGLFAFADRVRAITPAPEPAAADGIVALTGPSAERINAAVRLLEQGKGQRLLVSGVNREVRREELRALTPGSSRLFDCCVDLGFDAEDTMGNAQEIAAWARAKDFDSLIVVTSDYHMPRSLLEIRGMAPEVALTAHAVRTPSLDTANWWRSPADARRMALEYNKYLVVLARETVLGLTGRGEAEPQPEAA
;
A
#
# COMPACT_ATOMS: atom_id res chain seq x y z
N MET A 1 10.19 14.53 -38.07
CA MET A 1 10.92 15.28 -37.02
C MET A 1 10.06 15.54 -35.78
N ARG A 2 8.87 16.15 -35.88
CA ARG A 2 8.02 16.47 -34.70
C ARG A 2 7.60 15.22 -33.89
N LEU A 3 7.19 14.13 -34.54
CA LEU A 3 6.81 12.88 -33.88
C LEU A 3 7.99 12.25 -33.10
N LEU A 4 9.19 12.19 -33.72
CA LEU A 4 10.39 11.68 -33.08
C LEU A 4 10.75 12.52 -31.85
N ALA A 5 10.71 13.84 -31.96
CA ALA A 5 10.96 14.73 -30.82
C ALA A 5 9.94 14.51 -29.68
N ALA A 6 8.65 14.34 -30.00
CA ALA A 6 7.63 14.05 -29.01
C ALA A 6 7.88 12.70 -28.28
N VAL A 7 8.25 11.65 -29.01
CA VAL A 7 8.60 10.35 -28.44
C VAL A 7 9.82 10.46 -27.53
N VAL A 8 10.87 11.16 -27.97
CA VAL A 8 12.08 11.36 -27.14
C VAL A 8 11.76 12.10 -25.85
N ILE A 9 10.96 13.17 -25.93
CA ILE A 9 10.51 13.92 -24.75
C ILE A 9 9.70 13.01 -23.80
N ALA A 10 8.77 12.23 -24.33
CA ALA A 10 7.96 11.31 -23.52
C ALA A 10 8.83 10.27 -22.79
N VAL A 11 9.83 9.70 -23.48
CA VAL A 11 10.77 8.74 -22.88
C VAL A 11 11.63 9.40 -21.80
N LEU A 12 12.10 10.62 -22.03
CA LEU A 12 12.87 11.37 -21.03
C LEU A 12 12.03 11.70 -19.79
N LEU A 13 10.80 12.16 -19.98
CA LEU A 13 9.89 12.44 -18.87
C LEU A 13 9.56 11.18 -18.07
N TRP A 14 9.31 10.07 -18.77
CA TRP A 14 9.12 8.78 -18.12
C TRP A 14 10.34 8.34 -17.31
N GLY A 15 11.54 8.50 -17.87
CA GLY A 15 12.80 8.18 -17.19
C GLY A 15 13.01 9.03 -15.93
N VAL A 16 12.83 10.35 -16.03
CA VAL A 16 12.92 11.26 -14.86
C VAL A 16 11.89 10.87 -13.80
N GLY A 17 10.66 10.55 -14.20
CA GLY A 17 9.62 10.10 -13.28
C GLY A 17 9.96 8.77 -12.60
N LEU A 18 10.57 7.82 -13.31
CA LEU A 18 11.03 6.56 -12.73
C LEU A 18 12.12 6.78 -11.67
N PHE A 19 13.09 7.67 -11.93
CA PHE A 19 14.12 8.01 -10.94
C PHE A 19 13.51 8.70 -9.71
N ALA A 20 12.58 9.64 -9.90
CA ALA A 20 11.87 10.29 -8.80
C ALA A 20 11.04 9.30 -7.98
N PHE A 21 10.39 8.33 -8.64
CA PHE A 21 9.68 7.25 -7.97
C PHE A 21 10.61 6.38 -7.13
N ALA A 22 11.74 5.95 -7.70
CA ALA A 22 12.74 5.15 -7.00
C ALA A 22 13.35 5.90 -5.81
N ASP A 23 13.60 7.19 -5.94
CA ASP A 23 14.08 8.06 -4.86
C ASP A 23 13.06 8.15 -3.71
N ARG A 24 11.77 8.26 -4.04
CA ARG A 24 10.68 8.23 -3.05
C ARG A 24 10.63 6.88 -2.31
N VAL A 25 10.76 5.76 -3.03
CA VAL A 25 10.84 4.42 -2.43
C VAL A 25 12.03 4.33 -1.46
N ARG A 26 13.20 4.82 -1.88
CA ARG A 26 14.41 4.82 -1.05
C ARG A 26 14.26 5.69 0.20
N ALA A 27 13.62 6.84 0.09
CA ALA A 27 13.44 7.77 1.21
C ALA A 27 12.55 7.23 2.34
N ILE A 28 11.65 6.29 2.05
CA ILE A 28 10.78 5.64 3.04
C ILE A 28 11.35 4.33 3.59
N THR A 29 12.59 3.96 3.24
CA THR A 29 13.22 2.69 3.59
C THR A 29 14.63 2.89 4.18
N PRO A 30 14.92 2.44 5.42
CA PRO A 30 13.98 1.80 6.35
C PRO A 30 12.92 2.79 6.87
N ALA A 31 11.73 2.28 7.12
CA ALA A 31 10.68 3.10 7.72
C ALA A 31 11.06 3.48 9.17
N PRO A 32 10.83 4.73 9.58
CA PRO A 32 10.92 5.10 10.98
C PRO A 32 9.85 4.37 11.80
N GLU A 33 10.04 4.30 13.11
CA GLU A 33 9.03 3.75 13.99
C GLU A 33 7.78 4.65 13.96
N PRO A 34 6.58 4.10 13.61
CA PRO A 34 5.39 4.92 13.48
C PRO A 34 4.82 5.30 14.85
N ALA A 35 4.12 6.44 14.91
CA ALA A 35 3.21 6.73 15.99
C ALA A 35 2.09 5.69 16.03
N ALA A 36 1.42 5.52 17.16
CA ALA A 36 0.25 4.65 17.26
C ALA A 36 -0.89 5.19 16.38
N ALA A 37 -1.67 4.27 15.82
CA ALA A 37 -2.88 4.50 15.04
C ALA A 37 -4.00 3.57 15.55
N ASP A 38 -5.22 3.72 15.04
CA ASP A 38 -6.34 2.86 15.46
C ASP A 38 -6.13 1.42 15.00
N GLY A 39 -5.68 1.26 13.75
CA GLY A 39 -5.45 -0.06 13.16
C GLY A 39 -4.11 -0.18 12.42
N ILE A 40 -3.73 -1.43 12.19
CA ILE A 40 -2.59 -1.80 11.37
C ILE A 40 -3.12 -2.63 10.21
N VAL A 41 -2.60 -2.40 8.99
CA VAL A 41 -2.93 -3.23 7.83
C VAL A 41 -1.66 -3.76 7.19
N ALA A 42 -1.59 -5.07 6.94
CA ALA A 42 -0.51 -5.72 6.23
C ALA A 42 -1.03 -6.22 4.88
N LEU A 43 -0.44 -5.74 3.79
CA LEU A 43 -0.74 -6.27 2.46
C LEU A 43 0.11 -7.52 2.22
N THR A 44 -0.54 -8.63 1.89
CA THR A 44 0.14 -9.89 1.58
C THR A 44 1.07 -9.77 0.37
N GLY A 45 1.96 -10.71 0.22
CA GLY A 45 2.91 -10.78 -0.87
C GLY A 45 3.86 -11.98 -0.72
N PRO A 46 4.88 -12.08 -1.57
CA PRO A 46 5.69 -13.30 -1.67
C PRO A 46 6.57 -13.59 -0.44
N SER A 47 6.67 -12.66 0.53
CA SER A 47 7.45 -12.89 1.76
C SER A 47 6.61 -12.63 3.02
N ALA A 48 6.89 -13.37 4.08
CA ALA A 48 6.25 -13.21 5.40
C ALA A 48 6.67 -11.94 6.14
N GLU A 49 7.69 -11.22 5.68
CA GLU A 49 8.31 -10.09 6.39
C GLU A 49 7.33 -8.96 6.69
N ARG A 50 6.36 -8.72 5.78
CA ARG A 50 5.31 -7.70 5.99
C ARG A 50 4.41 -8.09 7.16
N ILE A 51 3.99 -9.35 7.21
CA ILE A 51 3.15 -9.88 8.29
C ILE A 51 3.92 -9.83 9.61
N ASN A 52 5.19 -10.27 9.61
CA ASN A 52 6.05 -10.22 10.78
C ASN A 52 6.27 -8.79 11.29
N ALA A 53 6.44 -7.81 10.38
CA ALA A 53 6.56 -6.41 10.77
C ALA A 53 5.25 -5.87 11.37
N ALA A 54 4.11 -6.17 10.77
CA ALA A 54 2.81 -5.74 11.26
C ALA A 54 2.46 -6.36 12.62
N VAL A 55 2.77 -7.64 12.82
CA VAL A 55 2.57 -8.31 14.11
C VAL A 55 3.45 -7.67 15.19
N ARG A 56 4.72 -7.36 14.90
CA ARG A 56 5.58 -6.63 15.86
C ARG A 56 5.02 -5.26 16.23
N LEU A 57 4.46 -4.51 15.29
CA LEU A 57 3.81 -3.24 15.58
C LEU A 57 2.57 -3.44 16.49
N LEU A 58 1.80 -4.50 16.26
CA LEU A 58 0.67 -4.84 17.12
C LEU A 58 1.12 -5.23 18.53
N GLU A 59 2.22 -6.02 18.67
CA GLU A 59 2.84 -6.36 19.96
C GLU A 59 3.32 -5.13 20.73
N GLN A 60 3.79 -4.12 20.02
CA GLN A 60 4.22 -2.83 20.59
C GLN A 60 3.05 -1.90 20.95
N GLY A 61 1.79 -2.33 20.70
CA GLY A 61 0.61 -1.52 20.97
C GLY A 61 0.46 -0.33 19.99
N LYS A 62 1.01 -0.43 18.79
CA LYS A 62 0.91 0.63 17.76
C LYS A 62 -0.45 0.67 17.05
N GLY A 63 -1.32 -0.31 17.30
CA GLY A 63 -2.69 -0.36 16.82
C GLY A 63 -3.53 -1.30 17.67
N GLN A 64 -4.84 -1.13 17.65
CA GLN A 64 -5.78 -1.96 18.40
C GLN A 64 -5.96 -3.33 17.75
N ARG A 65 -5.91 -3.37 16.41
CA ARG A 65 -6.10 -4.57 15.59
C ARG A 65 -5.21 -4.55 14.35
N LEU A 66 -4.97 -5.74 13.81
CA LEU A 66 -4.26 -5.94 12.55
C LEU A 66 -5.18 -6.60 11.53
N LEU A 67 -5.32 -6.02 10.35
CA LEU A 67 -5.87 -6.68 9.18
C LEU A 67 -4.71 -7.21 8.31
N VAL A 68 -4.71 -8.50 8.01
CA VAL A 68 -3.89 -9.08 6.95
C VAL A 68 -4.75 -9.17 5.70
N SER A 69 -4.54 -8.26 4.74
CA SER A 69 -5.38 -8.12 3.54
C SER A 69 -4.80 -8.90 2.36
N GLY A 70 -5.68 -9.49 1.54
CA GLY A 70 -5.33 -10.29 0.37
C GLY A 70 -4.74 -11.65 0.71
N VAL A 71 -5.23 -12.29 1.75
CA VAL A 71 -4.82 -13.66 2.11
C VAL A 71 -5.36 -14.64 1.06
N ASN A 72 -4.51 -15.53 0.55
CA ASN A 72 -4.99 -16.60 -0.32
C ASN A 72 -5.98 -17.49 0.45
N ARG A 73 -7.11 -17.79 -0.16
CA ARG A 73 -8.21 -18.59 0.44
C ARG A 73 -7.78 -20.00 0.88
N GLU A 74 -6.68 -20.51 0.32
CA GLU A 74 -6.11 -21.79 0.72
C GLU A 74 -5.28 -21.73 2.01
N VAL A 75 -4.83 -20.52 2.40
CA VAL A 75 -3.99 -20.31 3.59
C VAL A 75 -4.88 -20.28 4.84
N ARG A 76 -4.54 -21.15 5.78
CA ARG A 76 -5.26 -21.20 7.07
C ARG A 76 -4.66 -20.24 8.08
N ARG A 77 -5.48 -19.80 9.02
CA ARG A 77 -5.05 -18.90 10.12
C ARG A 77 -3.85 -19.46 10.89
N GLU A 78 -3.82 -20.77 11.12
CA GLU A 78 -2.76 -21.47 11.83
C GLU A 78 -1.40 -21.35 11.10
N GLU A 79 -1.43 -21.35 9.76
CA GLU A 79 -0.20 -21.20 8.96
C GLU A 79 0.38 -19.79 9.09
N LEU A 80 -0.47 -18.76 9.07
CA LEU A 80 -0.04 -17.38 9.31
C LEU A 80 0.47 -17.19 10.75
N ARG A 81 -0.21 -17.81 11.72
CA ARG A 81 0.21 -17.81 13.13
C ARG A 81 1.59 -18.44 13.32
N ALA A 82 1.88 -19.51 12.57
CA ALA A 82 3.18 -20.20 12.63
C ALA A 82 4.34 -19.36 12.09
N LEU A 83 4.07 -18.34 11.25
CA LEU A 83 5.08 -17.39 10.75
C LEU A 83 5.57 -16.42 11.84
N THR A 84 4.81 -16.27 12.94
CA THR A 84 5.09 -15.31 14.03
C THR A 84 5.09 -16.01 15.39
N PRO A 85 6.13 -16.85 15.70
CA PRO A 85 6.21 -17.55 16.95
C PRO A 85 6.23 -16.58 18.15
N GLY A 86 5.40 -16.84 19.16
CA GLY A 86 5.27 -16.00 20.37
C GLY A 86 4.04 -15.10 20.39
N SER A 87 3.45 -14.76 19.22
CA SER A 87 2.32 -13.83 19.09
C SER A 87 0.95 -14.53 19.04
N SER A 88 0.88 -15.79 19.43
CA SER A 88 -0.31 -16.63 19.30
C SER A 88 -1.59 -16.01 19.85
N ARG A 89 -1.50 -15.35 21.01
CA ARG A 89 -2.65 -14.69 21.65
C ARG A 89 -3.21 -13.53 20.84
N LEU A 90 -2.35 -12.82 20.10
CA LEU A 90 -2.76 -11.70 19.24
C LEU A 90 -3.57 -12.20 18.05
N PHE A 91 -3.24 -13.36 17.51
CA PHE A 91 -4.02 -13.97 16.45
C PHE A 91 -5.44 -14.36 16.88
N ASP A 92 -5.63 -14.69 18.18
CA ASP A 92 -6.94 -15.08 18.72
C ASP A 92 -7.84 -13.86 18.96
N CYS A 93 -7.28 -12.72 19.42
CA CYS A 93 -8.08 -11.53 19.76
C CYS A 93 -8.14 -10.47 18.66
N CYS A 94 -7.01 -10.27 17.97
CA CYS A 94 -6.71 -8.94 17.44
C CYS A 94 -6.21 -8.95 15.98
N VAL A 95 -6.14 -10.13 15.33
CA VAL A 95 -5.78 -10.28 13.91
C VAL A 95 -6.99 -10.70 13.10
N ASP A 96 -7.38 -9.87 12.16
CA ASP A 96 -8.39 -10.13 11.15
C ASP A 96 -7.72 -10.58 9.85
N LEU A 97 -8.36 -11.48 9.11
CA LEU A 97 -7.88 -11.97 7.81
C LEU A 97 -8.86 -11.57 6.72
N GLY A 98 -8.35 -10.91 5.69
CA GLY A 98 -9.09 -10.52 4.50
C GLY A 98 -8.79 -11.47 3.35
N PHE A 99 -9.82 -12.00 2.72
CA PHE A 99 -9.75 -13.03 1.67
C PHE A 99 -10.36 -12.61 0.34
N ASP A 100 -10.89 -11.37 0.27
CA ASP A 100 -11.66 -10.93 -0.88
C ASP A 100 -10.81 -10.19 -1.91
N ALA A 101 -9.61 -9.76 -1.53
CA ALA A 101 -8.72 -9.01 -2.40
C ALA A 101 -7.91 -9.94 -3.31
N GLU A 102 -8.06 -9.77 -4.62
CA GLU A 102 -7.28 -10.47 -5.65
C GLU A 102 -6.15 -9.59 -6.21
N ASP A 103 -6.25 -8.29 -6.03
CA ASP A 103 -5.28 -7.29 -6.50
C ASP A 103 -5.15 -6.11 -5.53
N THR A 104 -4.39 -5.07 -5.90
CA THR A 104 -4.15 -3.92 -5.02
C THR A 104 -5.39 -3.05 -4.84
N MET A 105 -6.26 -2.97 -5.83
CA MET A 105 -7.53 -2.27 -5.71
C MET A 105 -8.47 -3.01 -4.76
N GLY A 106 -8.54 -4.35 -4.87
CA GLY A 106 -9.26 -5.20 -3.93
C GLY A 106 -8.75 -5.05 -2.50
N ASN A 107 -7.43 -5.01 -2.30
CA ASN A 107 -6.84 -4.70 -0.99
C ASN A 107 -7.33 -3.34 -0.45
N ALA A 108 -7.36 -2.30 -1.28
CA ALA A 108 -7.80 -0.99 -0.86
C ALA A 108 -9.29 -0.98 -0.46
N GLN A 109 -10.15 -1.69 -1.21
CA GLN A 109 -11.57 -1.86 -0.89
C GLN A 109 -11.77 -2.61 0.43
N GLU A 110 -11.05 -3.71 0.62
CA GLU A 110 -11.09 -4.53 1.84
C GLU A 110 -10.65 -3.73 3.07
N ILE A 111 -9.56 -2.97 2.96
CA ILE A 111 -9.05 -2.09 4.00
C ILE A 111 -10.06 -0.99 4.35
N ALA A 112 -10.64 -0.33 3.33
CA ALA A 112 -11.64 0.71 3.53
C ALA A 112 -12.90 0.17 4.22
N ALA A 113 -13.37 -1.00 3.82
CA ALA A 113 -14.52 -1.66 4.45
C ALA A 113 -14.20 -2.03 5.91
N TRP A 114 -13.01 -2.57 6.18
CA TRP A 114 -12.58 -2.93 7.52
C TRP A 114 -12.42 -1.72 8.43
N ALA A 115 -11.82 -0.63 7.94
CA ALA A 115 -11.66 0.61 8.71
C ALA A 115 -13.02 1.18 9.13
N ARG A 116 -13.96 1.27 8.18
CA ARG A 116 -15.34 1.72 8.46
C ARG A 116 -16.08 0.80 9.45
N ALA A 117 -15.94 -0.52 9.31
CA ALA A 117 -16.58 -1.48 10.23
C ALA A 117 -16.04 -1.43 11.66
N LYS A 118 -14.85 -0.85 11.85
CA LYS A 118 -14.18 -0.71 13.15
C LYS A 118 -14.19 0.72 13.70
N ASP A 119 -14.76 1.68 12.95
CA ASP A 119 -14.71 3.11 13.26
C ASP A 119 -13.25 3.61 13.43
N PHE A 120 -12.35 3.21 12.52
CA PHE A 120 -10.96 3.60 12.53
C PHE A 120 -10.70 4.79 11.62
N ASP A 121 -10.12 5.86 12.17
CA ASP A 121 -9.76 7.08 11.46
C ASP A 121 -8.28 7.13 11.06
N SER A 122 -7.48 6.20 11.56
CA SER A 122 -6.04 6.15 11.32
C SER A 122 -5.52 4.72 11.15
N LEU A 123 -4.65 4.50 10.15
CA LEU A 123 -4.07 3.19 9.86
C LEU A 123 -2.56 3.28 9.62
N ILE A 124 -1.81 2.32 10.17
CA ILE A 124 -0.44 2.04 9.77
C ILE A 124 -0.48 1.02 8.63
N VAL A 125 0.00 1.41 7.46
CA VAL A 125 0.05 0.55 6.27
C VAL A 125 1.42 -0.11 6.18
N VAL A 126 1.45 -1.44 6.22
CA VAL A 126 2.67 -2.26 6.15
C VAL A 126 2.71 -3.01 4.83
N THR A 127 3.67 -2.69 3.99
CA THR A 127 3.92 -3.41 2.73
C THR A 127 5.37 -3.24 2.29
N SER A 128 5.77 -3.87 1.18
CA SER A 128 7.11 -3.67 0.62
C SER A 128 7.35 -2.22 0.22
N ASP A 129 8.58 -1.80 0.35
CA ASP A 129 9.07 -0.47 0.02
C ASP A 129 8.67 -0.02 -1.39
N TYR A 130 8.99 -0.80 -2.43
CA TYR A 130 8.65 -0.47 -3.82
C TYR A 130 7.14 -0.45 -4.11
N HIS A 131 6.36 -1.19 -3.30
CA HIS A 131 4.91 -1.28 -3.44
C HIS A 131 4.15 -0.18 -2.69
N MET A 132 4.76 0.40 -1.67
CA MET A 132 4.13 1.37 -0.76
C MET A 132 3.50 2.59 -1.48
N PRO A 133 4.17 3.26 -2.44
CA PRO A 133 3.58 4.43 -3.08
C PRO A 133 2.25 4.14 -3.77
N ARG A 134 2.15 2.98 -4.46
CA ARG A 134 0.94 2.57 -5.15
C ARG A 134 -0.16 2.15 -4.17
N SER A 135 0.19 1.38 -3.14
CA SER A 135 -0.76 0.96 -2.11
C SER A 135 -1.42 2.14 -1.40
N LEU A 136 -0.62 3.14 -1.01
CA LEU A 136 -1.16 4.35 -0.36
C LEU A 136 -2.09 5.14 -1.28
N LEU A 137 -1.79 5.19 -2.58
CA LEU A 137 -2.64 5.89 -3.55
C LEU A 137 -3.99 5.21 -3.70
N GLU A 138 -4.01 3.87 -3.84
CA GLU A 138 -5.22 3.07 -3.91
C GLU A 138 -6.08 3.21 -2.64
N ILE A 139 -5.46 3.09 -1.45
CA ILE A 139 -6.19 3.16 -0.18
C ILE A 139 -6.78 4.56 0.02
N ARG A 140 -6.05 5.63 -0.32
CA ARG A 140 -6.58 7.01 -0.25
C ARG A 140 -7.75 7.25 -1.19
N GLY A 141 -7.78 6.59 -2.35
CA GLY A 141 -8.91 6.64 -3.27
C GLY A 141 -10.18 6.01 -2.70
N MET A 142 -10.04 4.96 -1.87
CA MET A 142 -11.15 4.19 -1.30
C MET A 142 -11.57 4.63 0.10
N ALA A 143 -10.66 5.26 0.86
CA ALA A 143 -10.87 5.76 2.22
C ALA A 143 -10.16 7.10 2.41
N PRO A 144 -10.62 8.19 1.73
CA PRO A 144 -9.99 9.49 1.81
C PRO A 144 -10.06 10.12 3.20
N GLU A 145 -11.01 9.68 4.02
CA GLU A 145 -11.23 10.10 5.40
C GLU A 145 -10.20 9.53 6.38
N VAL A 146 -9.50 8.43 6.01
CA VAL A 146 -8.59 7.71 6.91
C VAL A 146 -7.17 8.24 6.81
N ALA A 147 -6.57 8.62 7.93
CA ALA A 147 -5.18 9.02 8.01
C ALA A 147 -4.25 7.81 7.84
N LEU A 148 -3.34 7.85 6.86
CA LEU A 148 -2.45 6.73 6.54
C LEU A 148 -0.99 7.04 6.91
N THR A 149 -0.40 6.18 7.74
CA THR A 149 1.03 6.17 8.06
C THR A 149 1.71 5.00 7.35
N ALA A 150 2.73 5.29 6.55
CA ALA A 150 3.50 4.27 5.83
C ALA A 150 4.52 3.60 6.75
N HIS A 151 4.56 2.26 6.76
CA HIS A 151 5.64 1.48 7.35
C HIS A 151 6.20 0.50 6.31
N ALA A 152 7.15 1.00 5.52
CA ALA A 152 7.74 0.26 4.41
C ALA A 152 8.70 -0.82 4.91
N VAL A 153 8.50 -2.05 4.45
CA VAL A 153 9.37 -3.19 4.74
C VAL A 153 10.34 -3.37 3.56
N ARG A 154 11.63 -3.45 3.86
CA ARG A 154 12.65 -3.72 2.84
C ARG A 154 12.39 -5.07 2.18
N THR A 155 12.50 -5.10 0.86
CA THR A 155 12.35 -6.32 0.08
C THR A 155 13.72 -6.97 -0.13
N PRO A 156 14.01 -8.16 0.46
CA PRO A 156 15.34 -8.78 0.36
C PRO A 156 15.78 -9.10 -1.08
N SER A 157 14.81 -9.39 -1.95
CA SER A 157 15.04 -9.75 -3.35
C SER A 157 15.06 -8.56 -4.32
N LEU A 158 15.14 -7.32 -3.81
CA LEU A 158 15.20 -6.10 -4.62
C LEU A 158 16.12 -5.08 -3.94
N ASP A 159 17.23 -4.76 -4.58
CA ASP A 159 18.07 -3.65 -4.13
C ASP A 159 17.47 -2.32 -4.61
N THR A 160 16.58 -1.74 -3.81
CA THR A 160 15.93 -0.46 -4.12
C THR A 160 16.91 0.71 -4.15
N ALA A 161 18.06 0.59 -3.49
CA ALA A 161 19.10 1.63 -3.48
C ALA A 161 19.94 1.64 -4.77
N ASN A 162 20.15 0.47 -5.40
CA ASN A 162 20.97 0.32 -6.61
C ASN A 162 20.22 -0.45 -7.71
N TRP A 163 18.90 -0.27 -7.78
CA TRP A 163 18.03 -1.02 -8.68
C TRP A 163 18.46 -1.04 -10.14
N TRP A 164 19.17 0.01 -10.62
CA TRP A 164 19.68 0.13 -11.99
C TRP A 164 20.87 -0.79 -12.30
N ARG A 165 21.51 -1.39 -11.26
CA ARG A 165 22.67 -2.30 -11.44
C ARG A 165 22.26 -3.72 -11.83
N SER A 166 21.00 -4.09 -11.59
CA SER A 166 20.45 -5.40 -11.91
C SER A 166 19.31 -5.24 -12.92
N PRO A 167 19.37 -5.91 -14.09
CA PRO A 167 18.26 -5.89 -15.05
C PRO A 167 16.94 -6.38 -14.45
N ALA A 168 16.98 -7.34 -13.53
CA ALA A 168 15.81 -7.86 -12.85
C ALA A 168 15.18 -6.81 -11.93
N ASP A 169 16.01 -6.09 -11.17
CA ASP A 169 15.55 -5.03 -10.27
C ASP A 169 15.06 -3.81 -11.05
N ALA A 170 15.76 -3.43 -12.11
CA ALA A 170 15.35 -2.35 -13.00
C ALA A 170 13.98 -2.64 -13.63
N ARG A 171 13.77 -3.86 -14.12
CA ARG A 171 12.48 -4.29 -14.66
C ARG A 171 11.37 -4.26 -13.60
N ARG A 172 11.64 -4.74 -12.37
CA ARG A 172 10.66 -4.74 -11.28
C ARG A 172 10.28 -3.33 -10.88
N MET A 173 11.26 -2.43 -10.74
CA MET A 173 11.04 -1.02 -10.41
C MET A 173 10.22 -0.31 -11.51
N ALA A 174 10.58 -0.51 -12.79
CA ALA A 174 9.86 0.07 -13.92
C ALA A 174 8.42 -0.46 -14.03
N LEU A 175 8.19 -1.76 -13.80
CA LEU A 175 6.84 -2.33 -13.78
C LEU A 175 5.98 -1.75 -12.66
N GLU A 176 6.53 -1.59 -11.46
CA GLU A 176 5.78 -1.00 -10.36
C GLU A 176 5.50 0.48 -10.58
N TYR A 177 6.46 1.23 -11.14
CA TYR A 177 6.27 2.61 -11.55
C TYR A 177 5.14 2.75 -12.58
N ASN A 178 5.11 1.89 -13.60
CA ASN A 178 4.02 1.91 -14.60
C ASN A 178 2.65 1.63 -13.96
N LYS A 179 2.55 0.66 -13.05
CA LYS A 179 1.33 0.41 -12.28
C LYS A 179 0.93 1.63 -11.43
N TYR A 180 1.89 2.27 -10.78
CA TYR A 180 1.66 3.51 -10.03
C TYR A 180 1.12 4.62 -10.93
N LEU A 181 1.66 4.80 -12.15
CA LEU A 181 1.17 5.80 -13.10
C LEU A 181 -0.28 5.54 -13.54
N VAL A 182 -0.65 4.28 -13.75
CA VAL A 182 -2.03 3.90 -14.10
C VAL A 182 -2.99 4.29 -12.98
N VAL A 183 -2.64 3.97 -11.73
CA VAL A 183 -3.47 4.33 -10.57
C VAL A 183 -3.53 5.85 -10.43
N LEU A 184 -2.40 6.55 -10.54
CA LEU A 184 -2.35 8.01 -10.46
C LEU A 184 -3.24 8.68 -11.50
N ALA A 185 -3.21 8.20 -12.75
CA ALA A 185 -4.06 8.71 -13.81
C ALA A 185 -5.54 8.48 -13.52
N ARG A 186 -5.90 7.26 -13.05
CA ARG A 186 -7.27 6.93 -12.65
C ARG A 186 -7.78 7.84 -11.53
N GLU A 187 -7.02 7.98 -10.45
CA GLU A 187 -7.42 8.80 -9.30
C GLU A 187 -7.52 10.29 -9.68
N THR A 188 -6.63 10.76 -10.57
CA THR A 188 -6.70 12.14 -11.08
C THR A 188 -7.98 12.37 -11.88
N VAL A 189 -8.35 11.46 -12.77
CA VAL A 189 -9.58 11.55 -13.55
C VAL A 189 -10.80 11.51 -12.65
N LEU A 190 -10.86 10.57 -11.72
CA LEU A 190 -11.98 10.46 -10.76
C LEU A 190 -12.09 11.71 -9.88
N GLY A 191 -10.98 12.27 -9.41
CA GLY A 191 -10.98 13.52 -8.64
C GLY A 191 -11.42 14.73 -9.44
N LEU A 192 -11.21 14.73 -10.76
CA LEU A 192 -11.71 15.79 -11.65
C LEU A 192 -13.20 15.65 -11.93
N THR A 193 -13.71 14.42 -12.10
CA THR A 193 -15.13 14.15 -12.38
C THR A 193 -16.00 14.25 -11.12
N GLY A 194 -15.54 13.78 -9.96
CA GLY A 194 -16.28 13.85 -8.70
C GLY A 194 -16.42 15.27 -8.11
N ARG A 195 -15.61 16.22 -8.53
CA ARG A 195 -15.79 17.64 -8.17
C ARG A 195 -16.91 18.34 -8.94
N GLY A 196 -17.44 17.72 -9.99
CA GLY A 196 -18.57 18.24 -10.77
C GLY A 196 -19.94 17.91 -10.19
N GLU A 197 -20.04 16.97 -9.23
CA GLU A 197 -21.30 16.46 -8.70
C GLU A 197 -21.67 16.98 -7.29
N ALA A 198 -20.88 17.87 -6.72
CA ALA A 198 -21.25 18.59 -5.49
C ALA A 198 -22.23 19.73 -5.83
N GLU A 199 -23.43 19.40 -6.27
CA GLU A 199 -24.54 20.34 -6.39
C GLU A 199 -25.03 20.66 -4.94
N PRO A 200 -25.17 21.95 -4.56
CA PRO A 200 -25.65 22.30 -3.25
C PRO A 200 -27.09 21.81 -3.10
N GLN A 201 -27.35 20.96 -2.11
CA GLN A 201 -28.71 20.62 -1.74
C GLN A 201 -29.44 21.91 -1.34
N PRO A 202 -30.64 22.20 -1.91
CA PRO A 202 -31.42 23.35 -1.49
C PRO A 202 -31.84 23.14 -0.03
N GLU A 203 -31.49 24.10 0.84
CA GLU A 203 -32.02 24.20 2.19
C GLU A 203 -33.54 24.11 2.15
N ALA A 204 -34.06 23.08 2.79
CA ALA A 204 -35.51 22.96 3.03
C ALA A 204 -35.93 24.04 4.04
N ALA A 205 -36.75 24.97 3.56
CA ALA A 205 -37.42 25.98 4.35
C ALA A 205 -38.54 25.37 5.20
#